data_c3d966a0054b89c4feffdeb1ea7cb992
#
_entry.id   c3d966a0054b89c4feffdeb1ea7cb992
#
_cell.length_a   1.000
_cell.length_b   1.000
_cell.length_c   1.000
_cell.angle_alpha   90.00
_cell.angle_beta   90.00
_cell.angle_gamma   90.00
#
_symmetry.space_group_name_H-M   'P 1'
#
loop_
_entity.id
_entity.type
_entity.pdbx_description
1 polymer ?
#
loop_
_entity_poly.entity_id
_entity_poly.type
_entity_poly.pdbx_seq_one_letter_code
_entity_poly.pdbx_strand_id
1 'polypeptide(L)'
;LMKEILTLEHIQKFYGNEGNITEALRDISFSVCEGEFLGIMGASGSGKTTLLNCISTIDTVSAGHIYLGGKDVTEIREKELARFRRENLGFVFQDFNLLDTLTVSENIALALAVSKTPAHEVEPAVRAMAAKLDISGILDKYPYQISGGQKQRCACARAMINHPKLILADEPTGALDSHSAQMLLSTLESMNREMKATILMVTHDAFSASYAGRILFLRDGEIFAEIVKGKNTRKAFFEKILDVLTMMGGGGSDVRQTDF
;
A
#
# COMPACT_ATOMS: atom_id res chain seq x y z
N LEU A 1 -19.31 -1.15 -15.69
CA LEU A 1 -17.88 -1.47 -15.66
C LEU A 1 -17.23 -0.63 -14.57
N MET A 2 -16.50 -1.26 -13.65
CA MET A 2 -15.68 -0.51 -12.68
C MET A 2 -14.57 0.18 -13.44
N LYS A 3 -14.25 1.42 -13.06
CA LYS A 3 -13.22 2.22 -13.73
C LYS A 3 -11.84 1.78 -13.22
N GLU A 4 -10.96 1.38 -14.12
CA GLU A 4 -9.56 1.13 -13.79
C GLU A 4 -8.85 2.43 -13.45
N ILE A 5 -8.15 2.45 -12.31
CA ILE A 5 -7.39 3.60 -11.84
C ILE A 5 -5.89 3.39 -11.98
N LEU A 6 -5.42 2.15 -11.83
CA LEU A 6 -4.04 1.75 -12.04
C LEU A 6 -4.01 0.60 -13.04
N THR A 7 -3.12 0.68 -14.04
CA THR A 7 -2.88 -0.40 -15.01
C THR A 7 -1.38 -0.55 -15.21
N LEU A 8 -0.89 -1.77 -15.10
CA LEU A 8 0.48 -2.15 -15.39
C LEU A 8 0.49 -3.02 -16.64
N GLU A 9 1.37 -2.71 -17.59
CA GLU A 9 1.50 -3.44 -18.84
C GLU A 9 2.95 -3.88 -19.06
N HIS A 10 3.20 -5.18 -18.96
CA HIS A 10 4.48 -5.83 -19.26
C HIS A 10 5.67 -5.23 -18.50
N ILE A 11 5.49 -4.96 -17.19
CA ILE A 11 6.52 -4.36 -16.36
C ILE A 11 7.68 -5.31 -16.14
N GLN A 12 8.88 -4.83 -16.46
CA GLN A 12 10.14 -5.49 -16.15
C GLN A 12 11.05 -4.55 -15.37
N LYS A 13 11.82 -5.11 -14.43
CA LYS A 13 12.82 -4.36 -13.69
C LYS A 13 14.09 -5.17 -13.52
N PHE A 14 15.18 -4.62 -13.99
CA PHE A 14 16.52 -5.18 -13.85
C PHE A 14 17.39 -4.27 -12.97
N TYR A 15 18.21 -4.87 -12.13
CA TYR A 15 19.27 -4.21 -11.36
C TYR A 15 20.62 -4.82 -11.71
N GLY A 16 21.68 -4.03 -11.59
CA GLY A 16 23.05 -4.47 -11.81
C GLY A 16 23.69 -3.90 -13.07
N ASN A 17 24.98 -4.24 -13.27
CA ASN A 17 25.80 -3.84 -14.41
C ASN A 17 26.23 -5.05 -15.20
N GLU A 18 26.95 -4.83 -16.33
CA GLU A 18 27.49 -5.87 -17.19
C GLU A 18 28.19 -6.98 -16.38
N GLY A 19 27.60 -8.18 -16.43
CA GLY A 19 28.12 -9.40 -15.76
C GLY A 19 27.36 -9.85 -14.51
N ASN A 20 26.49 -9.03 -13.92
CA ASN A 20 25.69 -9.43 -12.76
C ASN A 20 24.32 -8.74 -12.74
N ILE A 21 23.41 -9.16 -13.63
CA ILE A 21 22.06 -8.62 -13.76
C ILE A 21 21.11 -9.45 -12.89
N THR A 22 20.38 -8.79 -12.01
CA THR A 22 19.27 -9.38 -11.25
C THR A 22 17.96 -8.88 -11.83
N GLU A 23 17.13 -9.80 -12.32
CA GLU A 23 15.78 -9.50 -12.79
C GLU A 23 14.80 -9.55 -11.59
N ALA A 24 14.39 -8.38 -11.13
CA ALA A 24 13.54 -8.24 -9.96
C ALA A 24 12.04 -8.34 -10.31
N LEU A 25 11.65 -7.93 -11.52
CA LEU A 25 10.28 -8.06 -12.04
C LEU A 25 10.35 -8.58 -13.47
N ARG A 26 9.47 -9.56 -13.77
CA ARG A 26 9.38 -10.29 -15.03
C ARG A 26 7.97 -10.23 -15.56
N ASP A 27 7.72 -9.40 -16.55
CA ASP A 27 6.45 -9.33 -17.28
C ASP A 27 5.20 -9.21 -16.38
N ILE A 28 5.22 -8.25 -15.44
CA ILE A 28 4.08 -8.00 -14.53
C ILE A 28 3.01 -7.19 -15.24
N SER A 29 1.80 -7.75 -15.35
CA SER A 29 0.63 -7.08 -15.92
C SER A 29 -0.60 -7.31 -15.04
N PHE A 30 -1.25 -6.24 -14.58
CA PHE A 30 -2.54 -6.27 -13.88
C PHE A 30 -3.17 -4.88 -13.85
N SER A 31 -4.45 -4.81 -13.48
CA SER A 31 -5.14 -3.55 -13.22
C SER A 31 -5.78 -3.50 -11.84
N VAL A 32 -6.02 -2.30 -11.33
CA VAL A 32 -6.73 -2.02 -10.07
C VAL A 32 -7.88 -1.07 -10.36
N CYS A 33 -9.07 -1.42 -9.89
CA CYS A 33 -10.27 -0.60 -10.05
C CYS A 33 -10.36 0.48 -8.97
N GLU A 34 -11.03 1.58 -9.28
CA GLU A 34 -11.34 2.65 -8.32
C GLU A 34 -12.14 2.08 -7.14
N GLY A 35 -11.70 2.37 -5.90
CA GLY A 35 -12.29 1.85 -4.67
C GLY A 35 -11.94 0.39 -4.37
N GLU A 36 -10.99 -0.20 -5.06
CA GLU A 36 -10.50 -1.55 -4.77
C GLU A 36 -9.47 -1.56 -3.63
N PHE A 37 -9.48 -2.59 -2.80
CA PHE A 37 -8.41 -2.91 -1.87
C PHE A 37 -7.66 -4.16 -2.36
N LEU A 38 -6.52 -3.94 -3.01
CA LEU A 38 -5.64 -4.99 -3.52
C LEU A 38 -4.52 -5.29 -2.55
N GLY A 39 -4.30 -6.57 -2.24
CA GLY A 39 -3.11 -7.07 -1.56
C GLY A 39 -2.12 -7.68 -2.56
N ILE A 40 -0.82 -7.42 -2.38
CA ILE A 40 0.26 -8.11 -3.08
C ILE A 40 1.06 -8.89 -2.06
N MET A 41 1.07 -10.21 -2.20
CA MET A 41 1.76 -11.13 -1.30
C MET A 41 2.93 -11.84 -1.98
N GLY A 42 3.89 -12.26 -1.17
CA GLY A 42 5.01 -13.07 -1.62
C GLY A 42 6.12 -13.14 -0.57
N ALA A 43 7.05 -14.07 -0.73
CA ALA A 43 8.22 -14.20 0.14
C ALA A 43 9.13 -12.95 0.07
N SER A 44 10.06 -12.85 1.03
CA SER A 44 11.13 -11.84 0.92
C SER A 44 11.90 -12.03 -0.39
N GLY A 45 12.21 -10.95 -1.08
CA GLY A 45 12.91 -10.99 -2.37
C GLY A 45 12.05 -11.31 -3.59
N SER A 46 10.73 -11.53 -3.45
CA SER A 46 9.85 -11.83 -4.60
C SER A 46 9.58 -10.65 -5.53
N GLY A 47 10.05 -9.44 -5.22
CA GLY A 47 9.88 -8.24 -6.04
C GLY A 47 8.81 -7.25 -5.56
N LYS A 48 8.11 -7.51 -4.44
CA LYS A 48 6.99 -6.67 -3.94
C LYS A 48 7.36 -5.20 -3.74
N THR A 49 8.41 -4.94 -2.97
CA THR A 49 8.89 -3.56 -2.71
C THR A 49 9.40 -2.89 -3.99
N THR A 50 10.06 -3.65 -4.88
CA THR A 50 10.44 -3.15 -6.21
C THR A 50 9.23 -2.71 -7.02
N LEU A 51 8.18 -3.54 -7.06
CA LEU A 51 6.94 -3.24 -7.76
C LEU A 51 6.26 -2.00 -7.18
N LEU A 52 6.17 -1.91 -5.84
CA LEU A 52 5.62 -0.73 -5.16
C LEU A 52 6.44 0.53 -5.48
N ASN A 53 7.77 0.45 -5.49
CA ASN A 53 8.65 1.57 -5.83
C ASN A 53 8.45 2.04 -7.28
N CYS A 54 8.25 1.11 -8.22
CA CYS A 54 7.94 1.48 -9.61
C CYS A 54 6.56 2.16 -9.71
N ILE A 55 5.53 1.62 -9.06
CA ILE A 55 4.18 2.22 -9.04
C ILE A 55 4.20 3.62 -8.41
N SER A 56 4.98 3.77 -7.33
CA SER A 56 5.12 5.06 -6.61
C SER A 56 6.04 6.05 -7.29
N THR A 57 6.68 5.68 -8.41
CA THR A 57 7.67 6.50 -9.12
C THR A 57 8.90 6.86 -8.27
N ILE A 58 9.20 6.08 -7.23
CA ILE A 58 10.45 6.17 -6.47
C ILE A 58 11.58 5.52 -7.27
N ASP A 59 11.26 4.45 -8.00
CA ASP A 59 12.15 3.80 -8.95
C ASP A 59 11.51 3.79 -10.35
N THR A 60 12.31 3.57 -11.38
CA THR A 60 11.87 3.51 -12.78
C THR A 60 11.78 2.06 -13.24
N VAL A 61 10.85 1.75 -14.12
CA VAL A 61 10.78 0.45 -14.80
C VAL A 61 11.92 0.32 -15.83
N SER A 62 12.36 -0.89 -16.11
CA SER A 62 13.31 -1.15 -17.20
C SER A 62 12.60 -1.36 -18.54
N ALA A 63 11.36 -1.87 -18.52
CA ALA A 63 10.46 -1.97 -19.67
C ALA A 63 9.01 -2.01 -19.20
N GLY A 64 8.08 -1.79 -20.13
CA GLY A 64 6.64 -1.74 -19.86
C GLY A 64 6.14 -0.36 -19.46
N HIS A 65 4.83 -0.25 -19.22
CA HIS A 65 4.16 1.01 -18.90
C HIS A 65 3.29 0.88 -17.65
N ILE A 66 3.24 1.95 -16.86
CA ILE A 66 2.36 2.08 -15.69
C ILE A 66 1.45 3.27 -15.90
N TYR A 67 0.15 3.05 -15.89
CA TYR A 67 -0.86 4.10 -16.00
C TYR A 67 -1.55 4.32 -14.66
N LEU A 68 -1.60 5.56 -14.16
CA LEU A 68 -2.38 5.95 -12.99
C LEU A 68 -3.35 7.07 -13.37
N GLY A 69 -4.65 6.77 -13.25
CA GLY A 69 -5.71 7.70 -13.64
C GLY A 69 -5.65 8.08 -15.13
N GLY A 70 -5.22 7.15 -15.98
CA GLY A 70 -5.09 7.33 -17.43
C GLY A 70 -3.80 8.05 -17.87
N LYS A 71 -2.91 8.41 -16.94
CA LYS A 71 -1.62 9.03 -17.24
C LYS A 71 -0.51 7.99 -17.15
N ASP A 72 0.32 7.87 -18.19
CA ASP A 72 1.54 7.06 -18.15
C ASP A 72 2.57 7.69 -17.20
N VAL A 73 2.87 6.99 -16.10
CA VAL A 73 3.81 7.48 -15.09
C VAL A 73 5.26 7.23 -15.48
N THR A 74 5.50 6.29 -16.40
CA THR A 74 6.85 5.95 -16.87
C THR A 74 7.43 7.04 -17.77
N GLU A 75 6.58 7.89 -18.35
CA GLU A 75 6.96 9.00 -19.22
C GLU A 75 7.07 10.36 -18.50
N ILE A 76 6.78 10.39 -17.18
CA ILE A 76 6.84 11.64 -16.41
C ILE A 76 8.29 12.07 -16.24
N ARG A 77 8.59 13.33 -16.58
CA ARG A 77 9.92 13.91 -16.39
C ARG A 77 10.28 13.98 -14.91
N GLU A 78 11.52 13.72 -14.57
CA GLU A 78 12.03 13.67 -13.19
C GLU A 78 11.60 14.88 -12.34
N LYS A 79 11.68 16.10 -12.87
CA LYS A 79 11.25 17.34 -12.19
C LYS A 79 9.76 17.39 -11.83
N GLU A 80 8.93 16.57 -12.45
CA GLU A 80 7.47 16.51 -12.25
C GLU A 80 7.05 15.36 -11.33
N LEU A 81 7.93 14.37 -11.10
CA LEU A 81 7.62 13.18 -10.30
C LEU A 81 7.20 13.53 -8.85
N ALA A 82 7.90 14.46 -8.20
CA ALA A 82 7.56 14.88 -6.84
C ALA A 82 6.16 15.52 -6.76
N ARG A 83 5.79 16.31 -7.77
CA ARG A 83 4.46 16.88 -7.88
C ARG A 83 3.42 15.78 -8.13
N PHE A 84 3.70 14.87 -9.06
CA PHE A 84 2.82 13.74 -9.36
C PHE A 84 2.51 12.91 -8.11
N ARG A 85 3.54 12.54 -7.33
CA ARG A 85 3.35 11.79 -6.06
C ARG A 85 2.44 12.53 -5.10
N ARG A 86 2.68 13.82 -4.86
CA ARG A 86 1.86 14.63 -3.95
C ARG A 86 0.39 14.72 -4.35
N GLU A 87 0.11 14.81 -5.66
CA GLU A 87 -1.24 15.01 -6.17
C GLU A 87 -2.02 13.71 -6.35
N ASN A 88 -1.34 12.56 -6.46
CA ASN A 88 -2.01 11.31 -6.86
C ASN A 88 -1.82 10.15 -5.89
N LEU A 89 -0.81 10.20 -4.99
CA LEU A 89 -0.47 9.09 -4.11
C LEU A 89 -0.59 9.46 -2.64
N GLY A 90 -1.11 8.53 -1.85
CA GLY A 90 -1.01 8.54 -0.39
C GLY A 90 -0.10 7.41 0.08
N PHE A 91 0.64 7.61 1.17
CA PHE A 91 1.55 6.60 1.71
C PHE A 91 1.22 6.30 3.17
N VAL A 92 1.10 5.02 3.48
CA VAL A 92 1.00 4.49 4.84
C VAL A 92 2.23 3.62 5.08
N PHE A 93 3.11 4.08 5.98
CA PHE A 93 4.37 3.41 6.32
C PHE A 93 4.25 2.63 7.63
N GLN A 94 5.11 1.64 7.81
CA GLN A 94 5.23 0.83 9.01
C GLN A 94 5.46 1.67 10.27
N ASP A 95 6.38 2.65 10.23
CA ASP A 95 6.77 3.49 11.37
C ASP A 95 5.96 4.79 11.51
N PHE A 96 4.77 4.87 10.88
CA PHE A 96 3.89 6.04 10.83
C PHE A 96 4.52 7.30 10.25
N ASN A 97 5.81 7.51 10.39
CA ASN A 97 6.58 8.69 9.95
C ASN A 97 5.92 10.02 10.34
N LEU A 98 5.42 10.10 11.58
CA LEU A 98 4.93 11.34 12.17
C LEU A 98 6.11 12.17 12.66
N LEU A 99 6.02 13.48 12.48
CA LEU A 99 7.00 14.42 13.02
C LEU A 99 6.65 14.74 14.49
N ASP A 100 7.52 14.36 15.42
CA ASP A 100 7.29 14.54 16.86
C ASP A 100 7.27 16.02 17.28
N THR A 101 7.82 16.90 16.46
CA THR A 101 7.84 18.36 16.66
C THR A 101 6.55 19.06 16.20
N LEU A 102 5.65 18.33 15.55
CA LEU A 102 4.36 18.81 15.07
C LEU A 102 3.23 18.15 15.82
N THR A 103 2.15 18.89 16.05
CA THR A 103 0.90 18.33 16.57
C THR A 103 0.25 17.37 15.58
N VAL A 104 -0.77 16.62 15.99
CA VAL A 104 -1.58 15.77 15.11
C VAL A 104 -2.17 16.59 13.96
N SER A 105 -2.74 17.76 14.27
CA SER A 105 -3.29 18.68 13.26
C SER A 105 -2.24 19.09 12.24
N GLU A 106 -1.05 19.48 12.67
CA GLU A 106 0.06 19.92 11.81
C GLU A 106 0.63 18.76 10.99
N ASN A 107 0.75 17.55 11.56
CA ASN A 107 1.15 16.36 10.81
C ASN A 107 0.21 16.06 9.64
N ILE A 108 -1.11 16.19 9.86
CA ILE A 108 -2.12 16.01 8.81
C ILE A 108 -2.04 17.16 7.81
N ALA A 109 -1.96 18.40 8.28
CA ALA A 109 -1.89 19.61 7.46
C ALA A 109 -0.66 19.67 6.56
N LEU A 110 0.43 18.99 6.93
CA LEU A 110 1.69 18.98 6.18
C LEU A 110 1.49 18.58 4.72
N ALA A 111 0.64 17.58 4.45
CA ALA A 111 0.33 17.14 3.09
C ALA A 111 -0.34 18.24 2.25
N LEU A 112 -1.24 19.01 2.86
CA LEU A 112 -1.92 20.16 2.23
C LEU A 112 -0.95 21.33 2.02
N ALA A 113 -0.09 21.61 3.01
CA ALA A 113 0.91 22.68 2.93
C ALA A 113 1.90 22.46 1.77
N VAL A 114 2.39 21.22 1.63
CA VAL A 114 3.28 20.83 0.53
C VAL A 114 2.57 20.89 -0.83
N SER A 115 1.25 20.68 -0.86
CA SER A 115 0.40 20.80 -2.06
C SER A 115 -0.01 22.26 -2.36
N LYS A 116 0.43 23.23 -1.54
CA LYS A 116 0.10 24.67 -1.65
C LYS A 116 -1.39 24.96 -1.57
N THR A 117 -2.13 24.19 -0.77
CA THR A 117 -3.54 24.43 -0.47
C THR A 117 -3.71 25.82 0.19
N PRO A 118 -4.71 26.63 -0.19
CA PRO A 118 -4.97 27.91 0.45
C PRO A 118 -5.13 27.79 1.96
N ALA A 119 -4.52 28.69 2.73
CA ALA A 119 -4.48 28.61 4.20
C ALA A 119 -5.88 28.50 4.85
N HIS A 120 -6.89 29.17 4.28
CA HIS A 120 -8.25 29.14 4.80
C HIS A 120 -8.98 27.79 4.58
N GLU A 121 -8.48 26.92 3.70
CA GLU A 121 -9.01 25.58 3.43
C GLU A 121 -8.38 24.51 4.31
N VAL A 122 -7.18 24.75 4.86
CA VAL A 122 -6.37 23.73 5.56
C VAL A 122 -7.08 23.26 6.83
N GLU A 123 -7.42 24.18 7.73
CA GLU A 123 -8.04 23.80 9.02
C GLU A 123 -9.39 23.09 8.86
N PRO A 124 -10.34 23.54 8.02
CA PRO A 124 -11.58 22.83 7.75
C PRO A 124 -11.34 21.40 7.21
N ALA A 125 -10.38 21.22 6.28
CA ALA A 125 -10.04 19.91 5.72
C ALA A 125 -9.48 18.97 6.79
N VAL A 126 -8.56 19.45 7.63
CA VAL A 126 -7.98 18.68 8.74
C VAL A 126 -9.06 18.23 9.72
N ARG A 127 -9.95 19.13 10.14
CA ARG A 127 -11.06 18.81 11.07
C ARG A 127 -12.01 17.78 10.46
N ALA A 128 -12.37 17.94 9.19
CA ALA A 128 -13.24 17.00 8.49
C ALA A 128 -12.61 15.59 8.38
N MET A 129 -11.31 15.51 8.08
CA MET A 129 -10.58 14.24 7.99
C MET A 129 -10.41 13.60 9.38
N ALA A 130 -10.09 14.39 10.40
CA ALA A 130 -9.97 13.93 11.79
C ALA A 130 -11.29 13.36 12.33
N ALA A 131 -12.42 13.95 11.98
CA ALA A 131 -13.74 13.43 12.34
C ALA A 131 -14.01 12.06 11.71
N LYS A 132 -13.66 11.87 10.42
CA LYS A 132 -13.82 10.58 9.71
C LYS A 132 -12.98 9.45 10.31
N LEU A 133 -11.85 9.78 10.93
CA LEU A 133 -10.91 8.80 11.50
C LEU A 133 -10.94 8.76 13.04
N ASP A 134 -11.92 9.42 13.67
CA ASP A 134 -12.12 9.44 15.12
C ASP A 134 -10.87 9.90 15.90
N ILE A 135 -10.27 11.00 15.44
CA ILE A 135 -9.10 11.65 16.09
C ILE A 135 -9.31 13.15 16.36
N SER A 136 -10.55 13.65 16.27
CA SER A 136 -10.84 15.07 16.50
C SER A 136 -10.42 15.57 17.89
N GLY A 137 -10.53 14.71 18.92
CA GLY A 137 -10.21 15.07 20.31
C GLY A 137 -8.71 15.15 20.63
N ILE A 138 -7.83 14.88 19.66
CA ILE A 138 -6.37 14.85 19.88
C ILE A 138 -5.59 15.76 18.90
N LEU A 139 -6.25 16.61 18.15
CA LEU A 139 -5.63 17.46 17.13
C LEU A 139 -4.50 18.34 17.65
N ASP A 140 -4.61 18.82 18.90
CA ASP A 140 -3.64 19.71 19.53
C ASP A 140 -2.51 18.94 20.27
N LYS A 141 -2.57 17.59 20.28
CA LYS A 141 -1.56 16.75 20.91
C LYS A 141 -0.40 16.45 19.98
N TYR A 142 0.78 16.19 20.59
CA TYR A 142 1.96 15.74 19.88
C TYR A 142 1.98 14.19 19.76
N PRO A 143 2.71 13.60 18.78
CA PRO A 143 2.78 12.15 18.61
C PRO A 143 3.18 11.37 19.86
N TYR A 144 4.07 11.90 20.70
CA TYR A 144 4.49 11.26 21.96
C TYR A 144 3.41 11.28 23.06
N GLN A 145 2.32 12.05 22.90
CA GLN A 145 1.20 12.17 23.85
C GLN A 145 0.01 11.28 23.49
N ILE A 146 0.08 10.53 22.39
CA ILE A 146 -1.04 9.76 21.87
C ILE A 146 -0.68 8.27 21.76
N SER A 147 -1.70 7.40 21.75
CA SER A 147 -1.54 5.95 21.62
C SER A 147 -1.06 5.54 20.21
N GLY A 148 -0.50 4.34 20.08
CA GLY A 148 -0.11 3.77 18.78
C GLY A 148 -1.24 3.78 17.76
N GLY A 149 -2.45 3.36 18.14
CA GLY A 149 -3.63 3.39 17.28
C GLY A 149 -4.05 4.80 16.84
N GLN A 150 -3.85 5.81 17.71
CA GLN A 150 -4.09 7.21 17.35
C GLN A 150 -3.02 7.73 16.37
N LYS A 151 -1.75 7.34 16.55
CA LYS A 151 -0.66 7.62 15.58
C LYS A 151 -0.98 7.03 14.20
N GLN A 152 -1.47 5.79 14.16
CA GLN A 152 -1.87 5.13 12.93
C GLN A 152 -2.97 5.90 12.20
N ARG A 153 -4.05 6.27 12.92
CA ARG A 153 -5.13 7.05 12.33
C ARG A 153 -4.67 8.44 11.88
N CYS A 154 -3.72 9.07 12.57
CA CYS A 154 -3.10 10.31 12.13
C CYS A 154 -2.32 10.11 10.82
N ALA A 155 -1.53 9.04 10.70
CA ALA A 155 -0.82 8.71 9.45
C ALA A 155 -1.77 8.42 8.29
N CYS A 156 -2.87 7.69 8.54
CA CYS A 156 -3.92 7.46 7.57
C CYS A 156 -4.61 8.78 7.14
N ALA A 157 -4.89 9.67 8.10
CA ALA A 157 -5.46 10.99 7.80
C ALA A 157 -4.55 11.80 6.88
N ARG A 158 -3.25 11.83 7.17
CA ARG A 158 -2.25 12.49 6.34
C ARG A 158 -2.18 11.88 4.93
N ALA A 159 -2.26 10.56 4.81
CA ALA A 159 -2.24 9.88 3.53
C ALA A 159 -3.47 10.19 2.66
N MET A 160 -4.64 10.42 3.29
CA MET A 160 -5.92 10.60 2.63
C MET A 160 -6.29 12.06 2.33
N ILE A 161 -5.71 13.04 3.03
CA ILE A 161 -6.23 14.41 3.05
C ILE A 161 -6.16 15.12 1.69
N ASN A 162 -5.21 14.72 0.84
CA ASN A 162 -5.10 15.21 -0.54
C ASN A 162 -6.01 14.47 -1.53
N HIS A 163 -6.90 13.60 -1.06
CA HIS A 163 -7.77 12.76 -1.91
C HIS A 163 -6.97 12.02 -3.01
N PRO A 164 -5.95 11.23 -2.64
CA PRO A 164 -5.11 10.55 -3.61
C PRO A 164 -5.93 9.56 -4.43
N LYS A 165 -5.49 9.30 -5.66
CA LYS A 165 -6.06 8.26 -6.52
C LYS A 165 -5.73 6.86 -6.02
N LEU A 166 -4.58 6.70 -5.36
CA LEU A 166 -4.08 5.42 -4.87
C LEU A 166 -3.33 5.61 -3.55
N ILE A 167 -3.66 4.79 -2.56
CA ILE A 167 -2.92 4.66 -1.32
C ILE A 167 -2.01 3.45 -1.43
N LEU A 168 -0.74 3.65 -1.11
CA LEU A 168 0.29 2.60 -1.08
C LEU A 168 0.65 2.30 0.37
N ALA A 169 0.63 1.03 0.75
CA ALA A 169 1.01 0.56 2.07
C ALA A 169 2.07 -0.55 1.93
N ASP A 170 3.30 -0.29 2.35
CA ASP A 170 4.41 -1.24 2.30
C ASP A 170 4.62 -1.85 3.68
N GLU A 171 4.29 -3.15 3.83
CA GLU A 171 4.42 -3.93 5.06
C GLU A 171 3.88 -3.16 6.30
N PRO A 172 2.67 -2.58 6.24
CA PRO A 172 2.23 -1.57 7.21
C PRO A 172 2.09 -2.11 8.63
N THR A 173 2.11 -3.43 8.83
CA THR A 173 1.99 -4.12 10.13
C THR A 173 3.30 -4.69 10.64
N GLY A 174 4.39 -4.62 9.89
CA GLY A 174 5.63 -5.38 10.14
C GLY A 174 6.31 -5.12 11.48
N ALA A 175 6.17 -3.92 12.08
CA ALA A 175 6.73 -3.57 13.40
C ALA A 175 5.67 -3.47 14.51
N LEU A 176 4.43 -3.89 14.25
CA LEU A 176 3.31 -3.71 15.18
C LEU A 176 3.02 -5.01 15.95
N ASP A 177 2.59 -4.84 17.22
CA ASP A 177 1.94 -5.92 17.95
C ASP A 177 0.59 -6.29 17.29
N SER A 178 0.06 -7.47 17.61
CA SER A 178 -1.16 -8.00 16.99
C SER A 178 -2.37 -7.08 17.13
N HIS A 179 -2.51 -6.40 18.28
CA HIS A 179 -3.64 -5.48 18.52
C HIS A 179 -3.52 -4.22 17.65
N SER A 180 -2.33 -3.62 17.61
CA SER A 180 -2.04 -2.44 16.78
C SER A 180 -2.16 -2.76 15.28
N ALA A 181 -1.68 -3.93 14.85
CA ALA A 181 -1.84 -4.40 13.47
C ALA A 181 -3.32 -4.51 13.09
N GLN A 182 -4.13 -5.14 13.93
CA GLN A 182 -5.58 -5.26 13.70
C GLN A 182 -6.27 -3.89 13.60
N MET A 183 -5.89 -2.96 14.47
CA MET A 183 -6.45 -1.59 14.45
C MET A 183 -6.12 -0.86 13.15
N LEU A 184 -4.86 -0.94 12.69
CA LEU A 184 -4.44 -0.33 11.41
C LEU A 184 -5.21 -0.94 10.24
N LEU A 185 -5.25 -2.27 10.15
CA LEU A 185 -5.93 -2.98 9.07
C LEU A 185 -7.44 -2.67 9.03
N SER A 186 -8.08 -2.60 10.21
CA SER A 186 -9.48 -2.17 10.31
C SER A 186 -9.67 -0.72 9.86
N THR A 187 -8.70 0.16 10.12
CA THR A 187 -8.73 1.54 9.63
C THR A 187 -8.62 1.58 8.11
N LEU A 188 -7.70 0.82 7.51
CA LEU A 188 -7.56 0.73 6.04
C LEU A 188 -8.83 0.14 5.40
N GLU A 189 -9.42 -0.91 5.99
CA GLU A 189 -10.69 -1.50 5.52
C GLU A 189 -11.84 -0.48 5.58
N SER A 190 -11.93 0.32 6.66
CA SER A 190 -12.93 1.39 6.78
C SER A 190 -12.71 2.49 5.74
N MET A 191 -11.47 2.93 5.54
CA MET A 191 -11.14 3.91 4.49
C MET A 191 -11.55 3.41 3.10
N ASN A 192 -11.28 2.15 2.80
CA ASN A 192 -11.70 1.54 1.53
C ASN A 192 -13.24 1.48 1.41
N ARG A 193 -13.93 0.93 2.43
CA ARG A 193 -15.37 0.70 2.37
C ARG A 193 -16.19 1.98 2.44
N GLU A 194 -15.84 2.89 3.35
CA GLU A 194 -16.65 4.07 3.68
C GLU A 194 -16.24 5.31 2.88
N MET A 195 -14.93 5.47 2.64
CA MET A 195 -14.37 6.61 1.92
C MET A 195 -14.03 6.30 0.46
N LYS A 196 -14.27 5.05 0.01
CA LYS A 196 -13.97 4.57 -1.35
C LYS A 196 -12.51 4.74 -1.75
N ALA A 197 -11.60 4.71 -0.77
CA ALA A 197 -10.17 4.77 -1.03
C ALA A 197 -9.72 3.55 -1.86
N THR A 198 -8.93 3.77 -2.91
CA THR A 198 -8.24 2.70 -3.61
C THR A 198 -6.94 2.41 -2.88
N ILE A 199 -6.72 1.18 -2.45
CA ILE A 199 -5.58 0.79 -1.61
C ILE A 199 -4.83 -0.35 -2.27
N LEU A 200 -3.51 -0.23 -2.38
CA LEU A 200 -2.59 -1.30 -2.73
C LEU A 200 -1.66 -1.54 -1.55
N MET A 201 -1.78 -2.69 -0.94
CA MET A 201 -0.99 -3.10 0.22
C MET A 201 -0.04 -4.24 -0.15
N VAL A 202 1.23 -4.06 0.15
CA VAL A 202 2.23 -5.11 0.04
C VAL A 202 2.43 -5.72 1.42
N THR A 203 2.41 -7.05 1.51
CA THR A 203 2.67 -7.76 2.76
C THR A 203 3.09 -9.21 2.51
N HIS A 204 3.83 -9.79 3.45
CA HIS A 204 4.08 -11.23 3.52
C HIS A 204 3.19 -11.94 4.55
N ASP A 205 2.42 -11.18 5.32
CA ASP A 205 1.54 -11.68 6.38
C ASP A 205 0.13 -11.99 5.84
N ALA A 206 -0.28 -13.27 5.96
CA ALA A 206 -1.59 -13.73 5.49
C ALA A 206 -2.76 -13.09 6.25
N PHE A 207 -2.59 -12.77 7.53
CA PHE A 207 -3.61 -12.09 8.32
C PHE A 207 -3.88 -10.69 7.78
N SER A 208 -2.83 -9.91 7.53
CA SER A 208 -2.92 -8.58 6.93
C SER A 208 -3.59 -8.64 5.55
N ALA A 209 -3.16 -9.57 4.70
CA ALA A 209 -3.70 -9.75 3.36
C ALA A 209 -5.20 -10.09 3.37
N SER A 210 -5.71 -10.77 4.40
CA SER A 210 -7.12 -11.17 4.50
C SER A 210 -8.12 -9.99 4.57
N TYR A 211 -7.62 -8.79 4.83
CA TYR A 211 -8.42 -7.55 4.80
C TYR A 211 -8.65 -7.02 3.39
N ALA A 212 -7.81 -7.39 2.44
CA ALA A 212 -7.98 -7.00 1.04
C ALA A 212 -9.18 -7.72 0.38
N GLY A 213 -9.69 -7.13 -0.70
CA GLY A 213 -10.74 -7.73 -1.52
C GLY A 213 -10.23 -8.70 -2.57
N ARG A 214 -8.98 -8.50 -3.01
CA ARG A 214 -8.27 -9.33 -4.00
C ARG A 214 -6.80 -9.40 -3.64
N ILE A 215 -6.15 -10.53 -3.95
CA ILE A 215 -4.73 -10.72 -3.68
C ILE A 215 -4.05 -11.25 -4.93
N LEU A 216 -2.93 -10.61 -5.26
CA LEU A 216 -1.95 -11.12 -6.22
C LEU A 216 -0.79 -11.74 -5.44
N PHE A 217 -0.41 -12.96 -5.79
CA PHE A 217 0.75 -13.63 -5.22
C PHE A 217 1.94 -13.46 -6.16
N LEU A 218 3.00 -12.86 -5.65
CA LEU A 218 4.24 -12.61 -6.38
C LEU A 218 5.30 -13.63 -5.98
N ARG A 219 5.90 -14.31 -6.95
CA ARG A 219 7.00 -15.26 -6.78
C ARG A 219 8.04 -15.04 -7.88
N ASP A 220 9.30 -14.88 -7.49
CA ASP A 220 10.45 -14.75 -8.41
C ASP A 220 10.26 -13.67 -9.48
N GLY A 221 9.60 -12.55 -9.11
CA GLY A 221 9.33 -11.43 -10.01
C GLY A 221 8.14 -11.61 -10.94
N GLU A 222 7.34 -12.66 -10.78
CA GLU A 222 6.16 -12.95 -11.61
C GLU A 222 4.88 -13.08 -10.77
N ILE A 223 3.70 -12.84 -11.38
CA ILE A 223 2.42 -13.13 -10.74
C ILE A 223 2.19 -14.64 -10.81
N PHE A 224 2.26 -15.30 -9.65
CA PHE A 224 2.05 -16.74 -9.52
C PHE A 224 0.56 -17.11 -9.51
N ALA A 225 -0.25 -16.36 -8.79
CA ALA A 225 -1.68 -16.61 -8.64
C ALA A 225 -2.44 -15.34 -8.26
N GLU A 226 -3.73 -15.37 -8.49
CA GLU A 226 -4.69 -14.35 -8.06
C GLU A 226 -5.87 -15.00 -7.38
N ILE A 227 -6.34 -14.42 -6.26
CA ILE A 227 -7.58 -14.84 -5.59
C ILE A 227 -8.43 -13.63 -5.22
N VAL A 228 -9.74 -13.80 -5.26
CA VAL A 228 -10.73 -12.78 -4.92
C VAL A 228 -11.53 -13.22 -3.71
N LYS A 229 -11.72 -12.32 -2.74
CA LYS A 229 -12.53 -12.55 -1.54
C LYS A 229 -13.99 -12.78 -1.87
N GLY A 230 -14.56 -11.98 -2.75
CA GLY A 230 -15.96 -12.06 -3.14
C GLY A 230 -16.91 -12.02 -1.93
N LYS A 231 -17.80 -12.99 -1.83
CA LYS A 231 -18.76 -13.13 -0.73
C LYS A 231 -18.22 -13.91 0.48
N ASN A 232 -16.96 -14.35 0.45
CA ASN A 232 -16.36 -15.09 1.56
C ASN A 232 -16.19 -14.22 2.81
N THR A 233 -16.31 -14.84 3.98
CA THR A 233 -15.89 -14.22 5.23
C THR A 233 -14.38 -14.00 5.23
N ARG A 234 -13.87 -13.07 6.05
CA ARG A 234 -12.43 -12.87 6.20
C ARG A 234 -11.70 -14.15 6.62
N LYS A 235 -12.32 -14.96 7.51
CA LYS A 235 -11.76 -16.25 7.93
C LYS A 235 -11.61 -17.22 6.75
N ALA A 236 -12.67 -17.43 5.99
CA ALA A 236 -12.62 -18.32 4.82
C ALA A 236 -11.64 -17.81 3.74
N PHE A 237 -11.49 -16.48 3.60
CA PHE A 237 -10.52 -15.91 2.69
C PHE A 237 -9.08 -16.09 3.17
N PHE A 238 -8.86 -15.94 4.48
CA PHE A 238 -7.56 -16.22 5.11
C PHE A 238 -7.12 -17.69 4.88
N GLU A 239 -8.04 -18.65 5.06
CA GLU A 239 -7.77 -20.07 4.79
C GLU A 239 -7.35 -20.29 3.32
N LYS A 240 -8.03 -19.65 2.36
CA LYS A 240 -7.62 -19.70 0.93
C LYS A 240 -6.26 -19.11 0.68
N ILE A 241 -5.88 -18.02 1.38
CA ILE A 241 -4.54 -17.42 1.29
C ILE A 241 -3.49 -18.44 1.73
N LEU A 242 -3.72 -19.12 2.86
CA LEU A 242 -2.80 -20.15 3.37
C LEU A 242 -2.63 -21.32 2.40
N ASP A 243 -3.70 -21.75 1.74
CA ASP A 243 -3.65 -22.81 0.72
C ASP A 243 -2.70 -22.41 -0.43
N VAL A 244 -2.83 -21.17 -0.96
CA VAL A 244 -1.96 -20.69 -2.03
C VAL A 244 -0.50 -20.56 -1.56
N LEU A 245 -0.27 -20.04 -0.34
CA LEU A 245 1.07 -19.94 0.23
C LEU A 245 1.73 -21.32 0.38
N THR A 246 0.95 -22.34 0.78
CA THR A 246 1.43 -23.72 0.87
C THR A 246 1.84 -24.26 -0.50
N MET A 247 1.05 -23.98 -1.56
CA MET A 247 1.39 -24.36 -2.94
C MET A 247 2.65 -23.63 -3.44
N MET A 248 2.84 -22.35 -3.04
CA MET A 248 4.03 -21.59 -3.40
C MET A 248 5.30 -22.12 -2.72
N GLY A 249 5.19 -22.57 -1.47
CA GLY A 249 6.32 -23.15 -0.70
C GLY A 249 6.65 -24.60 -1.06
N GLY A 250 5.69 -25.37 -1.58
CA GLY A 250 5.85 -26.80 -1.89
C GLY A 250 6.64 -27.14 -3.16
N GLY A 251 7.20 -26.17 -3.86
CA GLY A 251 7.98 -26.38 -5.09
C GLY A 251 9.46 -26.70 -4.89
N GLY A 252 9.92 -26.98 -3.67
CA GLY A 252 11.35 -27.29 -3.42
C GLY A 252 11.65 -27.70 -2.01
N SER A 253 11.40 -28.97 -1.68
CA SER A 253 12.29 -29.79 -0.86
C SER A 253 11.63 -31.13 -0.57
N ASP A 254 12.30 -32.20 -0.99
CA ASP A 254 12.16 -33.55 -0.49
C ASP A 254 11.90 -33.56 1.03
N VAL A 255 10.72 -34.01 1.42
CA VAL A 255 10.54 -34.61 2.73
C VAL A 255 11.38 -35.86 2.72
N ARG A 256 12.65 -35.78 3.17
CA ARG A 256 13.39 -36.98 3.57
C ARG A 256 12.54 -37.63 4.64
N GLN A 257 11.97 -38.77 4.29
CA GLN A 257 11.55 -39.78 5.23
C GLN A 257 12.73 -40.04 6.15
N THR A 258 12.64 -39.62 7.38
CA THR A 258 13.40 -40.21 8.48
C THR A 258 12.46 -41.22 9.14
N ASP A 259 12.63 -42.47 8.72
CA ASP A 259 12.29 -43.63 9.54
C ASP A 259 12.92 -43.45 10.93
N PHE A 260 12.07 -43.48 11.97
CA PHE A 260 12.32 -44.13 13.24
C PHE A 260 10.96 -44.37 13.95
#